data_7874a54f50c8aad5f7eb230748c3d76e
#
_entry.id   7874a54f50c8aad5f7eb230748c3d76e
#
_cell.length_a   1.000
_cell.length_b   1.000
_cell.length_c   1.000
_cell.angle_alpha   90.00
_cell.angle_beta   90.00
_cell.angle_gamma   90.00
#
_symmetry.space_group_name_H-M   'P 1'
#
loop_
_entity.id
_entity.type
_entity.pdbx_description
1 polymer ?
#
loop_
_entity_poly.entity_id
_entity_poly.type
_entity_poly.pdbx_seq_one_letter_code
_entity_poly.pdbx_strand_id
1 'polypeptide(L)'
;LKKTKKIYLLLVFAVIFSLAAQQAYAKDYVIGEHKAAVVKPDPASTYVGSEKCKMCHQEKYNDWRTSGHPYKLNTPAEAQAFNSPAIPAPDGYTYNDIYLVIGGWGWKSRYLDMNGYIITKTGANKNVNGSNQYNIATKTWGDYSPGKTLKFDCGNCHTTGYSLTGSQDNKPGIVGTWEEKSIGCEACHGPGSVHVAKGGGKGVGIIMNSSSAVCGACHTRGKDNTKIMSKDGFVEHHEQYPEFLNSPHNVLNCVSCHDPHKGTHVGQTNPTEGAGIKTQCSTCHQQQNSDFTGSTMQKADVKCIDCHMPKVGKSAVGDAAKFKGDVREHLFKINTDPGAKFFDDTGKFANGYVTLDWACLNCHNDKDKAWAGQYAKDVHKYVKAEAPAAEAPTPAPTQKSPAFELFFAVGALLVAVLARRRF
;
A
#
# COMPACT_ATOMS: atom_id res chain seq x y z
N LEU A 1 52.76 -12.75 29.07
CA LEU A 1 52.88 -11.55 28.16
C LEU A 1 52.83 -11.91 26.67
N LYS A 2 53.41 -13.03 26.19
CA LYS A 2 53.39 -13.45 24.78
C LYS A 2 52.04 -14.01 24.32
N LYS A 3 51.25 -14.65 25.18
CA LYS A 3 49.90 -15.18 24.86
C LYS A 3 48.84 -14.09 24.75
N THR A 4 48.87 -13.08 25.63
CA THR A 4 47.96 -11.93 25.60
C THR A 4 48.15 -11.05 24.38
N LYS A 5 49.39 -10.83 23.93
CA LYS A 5 49.67 -10.09 22.68
C LYS A 5 49.10 -10.80 21.42
N LYS A 6 49.14 -12.14 21.37
CA LYS A 6 48.56 -12.90 20.26
C LYS A 6 47.02 -12.81 20.20
N ILE A 7 46.37 -12.81 21.36
CA ILE A 7 44.88 -12.71 21.43
C ILE A 7 44.46 -11.29 21.04
N TYR A 8 45.17 -10.24 21.47
CA TYR A 8 44.87 -8.87 21.06
C TYR A 8 45.09 -8.68 19.55
N LEU A 9 46.14 -9.27 18.97
CA LEU A 9 46.40 -9.18 17.53
C LEU A 9 45.30 -9.90 16.71
N LEU A 10 44.82 -11.03 17.18
CA LEU A 10 43.68 -11.78 16.53
C LEU A 10 42.36 -11.03 16.62
N LEU A 11 42.08 -10.37 17.76
CA LEU A 11 40.86 -9.53 17.91
C LEU A 11 40.93 -8.28 17.04
N VAL A 12 42.08 -7.62 16.96
CA VAL A 12 42.27 -6.45 16.08
C VAL A 12 42.14 -6.87 14.59
N PHE A 13 42.72 -8.02 14.19
CA PHE A 13 42.53 -8.54 12.83
C PHE A 13 41.07 -8.93 12.54
N ALA A 14 40.34 -9.50 13.50
CA ALA A 14 38.92 -9.83 13.33
C ALA A 14 38.06 -8.58 13.19
N VAL A 15 38.35 -7.52 13.96
CA VAL A 15 37.64 -6.22 13.87
C VAL A 15 37.99 -5.50 12.56
N ILE A 16 39.25 -5.52 12.13
CA ILE A 16 39.67 -4.92 10.84
C ILE A 16 39.07 -5.71 9.67
N PHE A 17 38.99 -7.05 9.76
CA PHE A 17 38.38 -7.89 8.73
C PHE A 17 36.84 -7.70 8.66
N SER A 18 36.15 -7.51 9.82
CA SER A 18 34.73 -7.19 9.84
C SER A 18 34.43 -5.80 9.31
N LEU A 19 35.28 -4.80 9.62
CA LEU A 19 35.17 -3.46 9.06
C LEU A 19 35.50 -3.40 7.55
N ALA A 20 36.50 -4.18 7.12
CA ALA A 20 36.83 -4.29 5.70
C ALA A 20 35.76 -5.07 4.92
N ALA A 21 35.13 -6.08 5.52
CA ALA A 21 33.99 -6.78 4.92
C ALA A 21 32.75 -5.87 4.83
N GLN A 22 32.49 -5.03 5.84
CA GLN A 22 31.45 -4.03 5.78
C GLN A 22 31.75 -2.93 4.74
N GLN A 23 33.01 -2.54 4.58
CA GLN A 23 33.41 -1.61 3.51
C GLN A 23 33.43 -2.24 2.11
N ALA A 24 33.75 -3.52 1.99
CA ALA A 24 33.64 -4.25 0.72
C ALA A 24 32.16 -4.42 0.29
N TYR A 25 31.26 -4.70 1.23
CA TYR A 25 29.81 -4.69 0.97
C TYR A 25 29.27 -3.29 0.60
N ALA A 26 29.89 -2.22 1.10
CA ALA A 26 29.53 -0.84 0.74
C ALA A 26 30.18 -0.36 -0.57
N LYS A 27 31.22 -1.04 -1.07
CA LYS A 27 31.99 -0.59 -2.26
C LYS A 27 31.42 -1.05 -3.59
N ASP A 28 30.58 -2.09 -3.62
CA ASP A 28 29.93 -2.54 -4.85
C ASP A 28 28.52 -1.94 -5.05
N TYR A 29 28.06 -1.12 -4.11
CA TYR A 29 26.91 -0.23 -4.28
C TYR A 29 27.41 1.16 -4.68
N VAL A 30 27.90 1.28 -5.90
CA VAL A 30 28.01 2.59 -6.55
C VAL A 30 26.56 3.09 -6.70
N ILE A 31 26.24 4.18 -5.99
CA ILE A 31 25.12 5.07 -6.27
C ILE A 31 25.41 5.70 -7.65
N GLY A 32 25.27 4.91 -8.67
CA GLY A 32 25.59 5.27 -10.03
C GLY A 32 24.53 4.67 -10.93
N GLU A 33 23.64 5.55 -11.37
CA GLU A 33 22.77 5.33 -12.50
C GLU A 33 21.94 4.02 -12.42
N HIS A 34 20.74 4.11 -11.80
CA HIS A 34 19.63 3.24 -12.16
C HIS A 34 19.21 3.47 -13.64
N LYS A 35 20.14 3.59 -14.53
CA LYS A 35 19.97 3.22 -15.92
C LYS A 35 19.93 1.69 -15.90
N ALA A 36 18.73 1.16 -15.54
CA ALA A 36 18.41 -0.17 -15.97
C ALA A 36 18.82 -0.21 -17.42
N ALA A 37 19.74 -1.10 -17.78
CA ALA A 37 19.87 -1.50 -19.17
C ALA A 37 18.46 -1.98 -19.50
N VAL A 38 17.69 -1.13 -20.19
CA VAL A 38 16.40 -1.52 -20.76
C VAL A 38 16.79 -2.62 -21.71
N VAL A 39 16.67 -3.86 -21.29
CA VAL A 39 16.85 -5.01 -22.16
C VAL A 39 15.77 -4.80 -23.20
N LYS A 40 16.16 -4.32 -24.37
CA LYS A 40 15.22 -4.09 -25.45
C LYS A 40 14.62 -5.45 -25.79
N PRO A 41 13.30 -5.53 -25.95
CA PRO A 41 12.68 -6.76 -26.44
C PRO A 41 13.30 -7.15 -27.79
N ASP A 42 13.32 -8.44 -28.09
CA ASP A 42 13.70 -8.93 -29.41
C ASP A 42 12.85 -8.17 -30.45
N PRO A 43 13.47 -7.48 -31.44
CA PRO A 43 12.73 -6.68 -32.40
C PRO A 43 11.71 -7.48 -33.22
N ALA A 44 11.90 -8.80 -33.31
CA ALA A 44 10.97 -9.71 -34.01
C ALA A 44 9.80 -10.15 -33.10
N SER A 45 9.84 -9.82 -31.81
CA SER A 45 8.81 -10.26 -30.85
C SER A 45 7.57 -9.38 -30.92
N THR A 46 6.41 -10.01 -30.97
CA THR A 46 5.08 -9.38 -30.89
C THR A 46 4.37 -9.77 -29.63
N TYR A 47 3.33 -9.02 -29.23
CA TYR A 47 2.51 -9.30 -28.06
C TYR A 47 1.63 -10.53 -28.29
N VAL A 48 1.44 -11.33 -27.25
CA VAL A 48 0.64 -12.57 -27.29
C VAL A 48 -0.52 -12.56 -26.27
N GLY A 49 -0.51 -11.60 -25.33
CA GLY A 49 -1.51 -11.45 -24.29
C GLY A 49 -1.30 -12.37 -23.07
N SER A 50 -1.79 -11.92 -21.92
CA SER A 50 -1.61 -12.59 -20.61
C SER A 50 -2.24 -13.98 -20.56
N GLU A 51 -3.32 -14.25 -21.29
CA GLU A 51 -3.95 -15.58 -21.38
C GLU A 51 -3.01 -16.62 -22.02
N LYS A 52 -2.17 -16.19 -22.97
CA LYS A 52 -1.16 -17.08 -23.55
C LYS A 52 -0.09 -17.46 -22.55
N CYS A 53 0.32 -16.51 -21.71
CA CYS A 53 1.30 -16.74 -20.63
C CYS A 53 0.78 -17.74 -19.57
N LYS A 54 -0.52 -17.67 -19.25
CA LYS A 54 -1.20 -18.56 -18.32
C LYS A 54 -1.00 -20.03 -18.62
N MET A 55 -0.92 -20.41 -19.89
CA MET A 55 -0.79 -21.82 -20.29
C MET A 55 0.43 -22.52 -19.67
N CYS A 56 1.52 -21.77 -19.41
CA CYS A 56 2.74 -22.29 -18.80
C CYS A 56 2.99 -21.68 -17.41
N HIS A 57 2.46 -20.49 -17.12
CA HIS A 57 2.71 -19.72 -15.90
C HIS A 57 1.43 -19.54 -15.05
N GLN A 58 0.65 -20.62 -14.87
CA GLN A 58 -0.66 -20.59 -14.19
C GLN A 58 -0.58 -19.98 -12.78
N GLU A 59 0.45 -20.34 -11.97
CA GLU A 59 0.62 -19.79 -10.64
C GLU A 59 0.83 -18.28 -10.68
N LYS A 60 1.74 -17.79 -11.51
CA LYS A 60 2.02 -16.35 -11.64
C LYS A 60 0.83 -15.57 -12.21
N TYR A 61 0.08 -16.20 -13.11
CA TYR A 61 -1.16 -15.62 -13.62
C TYR A 61 -2.21 -15.48 -12.48
N ASN A 62 -2.38 -16.52 -11.66
CA ASN A 62 -3.31 -16.47 -10.53
C ASN A 62 -2.88 -15.40 -9.51
N ASP A 63 -1.59 -15.34 -9.18
CA ASP A 63 -1.02 -14.30 -8.32
C ASP A 63 -1.30 -12.89 -8.87
N TRP A 64 -1.03 -12.65 -10.16
CA TRP A 64 -1.28 -11.39 -10.84
C TRP A 64 -2.75 -10.98 -10.79
N ARG A 65 -3.68 -11.92 -10.92
CA ARG A 65 -5.12 -11.69 -10.78
C ARG A 65 -5.53 -11.19 -9.37
N THR A 66 -4.69 -11.37 -8.35
CA THR A 66 -4.93 -10.80 -7.00
C THR A 66 -4.49 -9.34 -6.89
N SER A 67 -3.75 -8.81 -7.86
CA SER A 67 -3.26 -7.43 -7.88
C SER A 67 -4.25 -6.48 -8.55
N GLY A 68 -4.00 -5.18 -8.45
CA GLY A 68 -4.77 -4.16 -9.17
C GLY A 68 -4.36 -3.99 -10.64
N HIS A 69 -3.29 -4.65 -11.09
CA HIS A 69 -2.76 -4.50 -12.46
C HIS A 69 -3.74 -4.95 -13.55
N PRO A 70 -4.39 -6.13 -13.46
CA PRO A 70 -5.35 -6.60 -14.49
C PRO A 70 -6.65 -5.80 -14.54
N TYR A 71 -6.86 -4.87 -13.59
CA TYR A 71 -8.12 -4.13 -13.44
C TYR A 71 -7.99 -2.63 -13.67
N LYS A 72 -6.99 -2.18 -14.45
CA LYS A 72 -6.77 -0.75 -14.71
C LYS A 72 -7.70 -0.19 -15.78
N LEU A 73 -8.09 -1.02 -16.76
CA LEU A 73 -9.02 -0.68 -17.83
C LEU A 73 -9.85 -1.92 -18.17
N ASN A 74 -11.16 -1.84 -17.99
CA ASN A 74 -12.05 -3.00 -18.03
C ASN A 74 -13.22 -2.76 -18.99
N THR A 75 -13.75 -3.83 -19.58
CA THR A 75 -15.07 -3.76 -20.19
C THR A 75 -16.15 -3.59 -19.09
N PRO A 76 -17.35 -3.13 -19.45
CA PRO A 76 -18.48 -3.09 -18.53
C PRO A 76 -18.75 -4.44 -17.84
N ALA A 77 -18.70 -5.52 -18.58
CA ALA A 77 -18.94 -6.87 -18.04
C ALA A 77 -17.85 -7.31 -17.05
N GLU A 78 -16.56 -7.05 -17.36
CA GLU A 78 -15.45 -7.31 -16.43
C GLU A 78 -15.61 -6.51 -15.14
N ALA A 79 -15.90 -5.19 -15.26
CA ALA A 79 -16.05 -4.31 -14.10
C ALA A 79 -17.20 -4.73 -13.18
N GLN A 80 -18.27 -5.28 -13.73
CA GLN A 80 -19.39 -5.83 -12.96
C GLN A 80 -19.02 -7.17 -12.30
N ALA A 81 -18.26 -8.03 -13.01
CA ALA A 81 -17.97 -9.39 -12.56
C ALA A 81 -17.04 -9.45 -11.34
N PHE A 82 -16.05 -8.54 -11.22
CA PHE A 82 -15.10 -8.57 -10.11
C PHE A 82 -15.51 -7.74 -8.88
N ASN A 83 -16.69 -7.11 -8.91
CA ASN A 83 -17.24 -6.33 -7.80
C ASN A 83 -18.52 -6.98 -7.25
N SER A 84 -18.63 -7.05 -5.92
CA SER A 84 -19.85 -7.50 -5.25
C SER A 84 -20.12 -6.62 -4.01
N PRO A 85 -21.17 -5.78 -4.03
CA PRO A 85 -22.06 -5.51 -5.17
C PRO A 85 -21.34 -4.80 -6.34
N ALA A 86 -21.88 -4.93 -7.53
CA ALA A 86 -21.34 -4.24 -8.71
C ALA A 86 -21.26 -2.72 -8.47
N ILE A 87 -20.18 -2.10 -8.97
CA ILE A 87 -20.06 -0.63 -8.91
C ILE A 87 -21.19 -0.01 -9.75
N PRO A 88 -21.81 1.10 -9.31
CA PRO A 88 -22.90 1.71 -10.07
C PRO A 88 -22.38 2.44 -11.32
N ALA A 89 -23.20 2.53 -12.35
CA ALA A 89 -22.98 3.46 -13.46
C ALA A 89 -23.28 4.90 -13.01
N PRO A 90 -22.66 5.94 -13.64
CA PRO A 90 -22.98 7.33 -13.35
C PRO A 90 -24.47 7.64 -13.64
N ASP A 91 -25.04 8.57 -12.87
CA ASP A 91 -26.42 8.97 -13.08
C ASP A 91 -26.67 9.41 -14.53
N GLY A 92 -27.78 8.96 -15.10
CA GLY A 92 -28.11 9.16 -16.51
C GLY A 92 -27.44 8.20 -17.48
N TYR A 93 -26.69 7.21 -16.99
CA TYR A 93 -26.04 6.18 -17.78
C TYR A 93 -26.42 4.78 -17.30
N THR A 94 -26.43 3.86 -18.25
CA THR A 94 -26.45 2.41 -18.00
C THR A 94 -25.10 1.82 -18.41
N TYR A 95 -24.82 0.59 -18.06
CA TYR A 95 -23.62 -0.09 -18.53
C TYR A 95 -23.54 -0.28 -20.05
N ASN A 96 -24.70 -0.20 -20.77
CA ASN A 96 -24.76 -0.21 -22.23
C ASN A 96 -24.28 1.11 -22.85
N ASP A 97 -24.26 2.20 -22.10
CA ASP A 97 -23.75 3.52 -22.54
C ASP A 97 -22.25 3.67 -22.29
N ILE A 98 -21.60 2.68 -21.65
CA ILE A 98 -20.21 2.72 -21.22
C ILE A 98 -19.37 1.81 -22.14
N TYR A 99 -18.34 2.40 -22.75
CA TYR A 99 -17.38 1.67 -23.57
C TYR A 99 -16.35 0.94 -22.70
N LEU A 100 -15.69 1.64 -21.77
CA LEU A 100 -14.72 1.07 -20.84
C LEU A 100 -14.84 1.73 -19.46
N VAL A 101 -14.42 0.97 -18.43
CA VAL A 101 -14.32 1.43 -17.05
C VAL A 101 -12.85 1.55 -16.66
N ILE A 102 -12.44 2.74 -16.22
CA ILE A 102 -11.09 3.02 -15.74
C ILE A 102 -11.03 2.66 -14.25
N GLY A 103 -10.23 1.66 -13.90
CA GLY A 103 -10.12 1.16 -12.53
C GLY A 103 -11.35 0.37 -12.08
N GLY A 104 -11.86 0.66 -10.88
CA GLY A 104 -13.05 -0.01 -10.32
C GLY A 104 -12.74 -1.20 -9.42
N TRP A 105 -11.45 -1.54 -9.22
CA TRP A 105 -11.06 -2.66 -8.37
C TRP A 105 -10.66 -2.25 -6.93
N GLY A 106 -9.91 -1.15 -6.79
CA GLY A 106 -9.30 -0.77 -5.50
C GLY A 106 -9.87 0.51 -4.89
N TRP A 107 -9.66 1.65 -5.53
CA TRP A 107 -9.96 2.97 -4.94
C TRP A 107 -11.16 3.64 -5.56
N LYS A 108 -11.21 3.69 -6.89
CA LYS A 108 -12.21 4.45 -7.65
C LYS A 108 -12.44 3.88 -9.01
N SER A 109 -13.56 4.27 -9.63
CA SER A 109 -13.85 4.05 -11.05
C SER A 109 -14.18 5.36 -11.74
N ARG A 110 -13.85 5.43 -13.02
CA ARG A 110 -14.29 6.43 -13.99
C ARG A 110 -14.73 5.71 -15.25
N TYR A 111 -15.42 6.38 -16.14
CA TYR A 111 -16.11 5.71 -17.23
C TYR A 111 -15.84 6.43 -18.54
N LEU A 112 -15.72 5.67 -19.63
CA LEU A 112 -15.66 6.18 -20.99
C LEU A 112 -17.02 5.97 -21.64
N ASP A 113 -17.50 6.98 -22.34
CA ASP A 113 -18.68 6.87 -23.19
C ASP A 113 -18.38 6.02 -24.44
N MET A 114 -19.39 5.76 -25.27
CA MET A 114 -19.27 4.95 -26.48
C MET A 114 -18.35 5.54 -27.55
N ASN A 115 -18.00 6.85 -27.44
CA ASN A 115 -17.02 7.54 -28.28
C ASN A 115 -15.61 7.55 -27.69
N GLY A 116 -15.41 6.98 -26.47
CA GLY A 116 -14.13 6.90 -25.78
C GLY A 116 -13.76 8.16 -24.98
N TYR A 117 -14.64 9.14 -24.85
CA TYR A 117 -14.41 10.29 -23.96
C TYR A 117 -14.70 9.89 -22.51
N ILE A 118 -13.92 10.48 -21.58
CA ILE A 118 -14.21 10.35 -20.15
C ILE A 118 -15.53 11.05 -19.84
N ILE A 119 -16.48 10.35 -19.24
CA ILE A 119 -17.74 10.93 -18.78
C ILE A 119 -17.45 11.94 -17.69
N THR A 120 -17.81 13.21 -17.94
CA THR A 120 -17.60 14.36 -17.04
C THR A 120 -18.92 15.07 -16.70
N LYS A 121 -20.01 14.66 -17.33
CA LYS A 121 -21.37 15.14 -17.10
C LYS A 121 -22.29 13.95 -16.83
N THR A 122 -23.24 14.15 -15.93
CA THR A 122 -24.19 13.13 -15.44
C THR A 122 -25.62 13.69 -15.44
N GLY A 123 -26.56 13.00 -14.81
CA GLY A 123 -27.97 13.36 -14.78
C GLY A 123 -28.76 12.84 -15.98
N ALA A 124 -30.07 12.77 -15.86
CA ALA A 124 -30.96 12.18 -16.87
C ALA A 124 -30.74 12.74 -18.29
N ASN A 125 -30.40 14.02 -18.39
CA ASN A 125 -30.12 14.69 -19.68
C ASN A 125 -28.61 14.82 -19.96
N LYS A 126 -27.73 14.18 -19.15
CA LYS A 126 -26.27 14.21 -19.29
C LYS A 126 -25.70 15.66 -19.32
N ASN A 127 -26.27 16.57 -18.55
CA ASN A 127 -25.93 18.00 -18.50
C ASN A 127 -25.49 18.52 -17.12
N VAL A 128 -25.52 17.68 -16.09
CA VAL A 128 -25.02 17.99 -14.74
C VAL A 128 -23.52 17.77 -14.71
N ASN A 129 -22.75 18.81 -14.39
CA ASN A 129 -21.29 18.72 -14.31
C ASN A 129 -20.85 17.96 -13.05
N GLY A 130 -20.02 16.92 -13.18
CA GLY A 130 -19.44 16.17 -12.07
C GLY A 130 -20.22 14.89 -11.70
N SER A 131 -20.08 14.46 -10.46
CA SER A 131 -20.58 13.19 -9.91
C SER A 131 -20.22 11.95 -10.79
N ASN A 132 -19.02 11.97 -11.32
CA ASN A 132 -18.57 11.09 -12.41
C ASN A 132 -17.39 10.19 -12.04
N GLN A 133 -16.95 10.26 -10.78
CA GLN A 133 -15.98 9.34 -10.19
C GLN A 133 -16.62 8.62 -9.01
N TYR A 134 -16.72 7.31 -9.06
CA TYR A 134 -17.20 6.52 -7.92
C TYR A 134 -16.05 6.10 -7.01
N ASN A 135 -16.10 6.49 -5.75
CA ASN A 135 -15.11 6.15 -4.72
C ASN A 135 -15.55 4.88 -4.00
N ILE A 136 -14.80 3.79 -4.16
CA ILE A 136 -15.20 2.45 -3.75
C ILE A 136 -15.29 2.33 -2.22
N ALA A 137 -14.31 2.84 -1.50
CA ALA A 137 -14.24 2.70 -0.04
C ALA A 137 -15.39 3.42 0.69
N THR A 138 -15.78 4.59 0.19
CA THR A 138 -16.86 5.41 0.78
C THR A 138 -18.21 5.18 0.12
N LYS A 139 -18.25 4.47 -1.01
CA LYS A 139 -19.46 4.28 -1.83
C LYS A 139 -20.12 5.60 -2.23
N THR A 140 -19.30 6.63 -2.51
CA THR A 140 -19.75 7.96 -2.84
C THR A 140 -19.28 8.40 -4.22
N TRP A 141 -20.04 9.29 -4.84
CA TRP A 141 -19.65 9.96 -6.05
C TRP A 141 -18.84 11.21 -5.74
N GLY A 142 -17.82 11.46 -6.54
CA GLY A 142 -17.00 12.67 -6.51
C GLY A 142 -16.84 13.24 -7.93
N ASP A 143 -16.25 14.41 -7.99
CA ASP A 143 -16.03 15.14 -9.22
C ASP A 143 -14.65 14.85 -9.83
N TYR A 144 -14.62 14.60 -11.12
CA TYR A 144 -13.40 14.54 -11.91
C TYR A 144 -13.53 15.38 -13.16
N SER A 145 -12.81 16.49 -13.22
CA SER A 145 -12.84 17.42 -14.35
C SER A 145 -14.27 17.78 -14.82
N PRO A 146 -15.16 18.25 -13.93
CA PRO A 146 -16.59 18.39 -14.18
C PRO A 146 -16.86 19.26 -15.42
N GLY A 147 -17.70 18.77 -16.31
CA GLY A 147 -18.17 19.46 -17.51
C GLY A 147 -17.16 19.58 -18.66
N LYS A 148 -15.91 19.14 -18.49
CA LYS A 148 -14.88 19.22 -19.54
C LYS A 148 -15.07 18.14 -20.60
N THR A 149 -14.78 18.44 -21.86
CA THR A 149 -14.55 17.40 -22.87
C THR A 149 -13.15 16.83 -22.66
N LEU A 150 -13.06 15.57 -22.23
CA LEU A 150 -11.81 14.97 -21.81
C LEU A 150 -11.55 13.67 -22.54
N LYS A 151 -10.46 13.60 -23.31
CA LYS A 151 -10.01 12.39 -23.95
C LYS A 151 -9.38 11.43 -22.92
N PHE A 152 -9.43 10.14 -23.20
CA PHE A 152 -8.66 9.11 -22.52
C PHE A 152 -7.23 9.10 -23.08
N ASP A 153 -6.30 9.69 -22.36
CA ASP A 153 -4.86 9.76 -22.66
C ASP A 153 -4.01 8.98 -21.63
N CYS A 154 -4.65 8.07 -20.89
CA CYS A 154 -4.04 7.36 -19.77
C CYS A 154 -3.45 5.99 -20.18
N GLY A 155 -3.48 5.65 -21.47
CA GLY A 155 -3.10 4.33 -21.98
C GLY A 155 -1.71 3.89 -21.57
N ASN A 156 -0.74 4.79 -21.52
CA ASN A 156 0.64 4.47 -21.14
C ASN A 156 0.76 3.75 -19.76
N CYS A 157 -0.09 4.08 -18.81
CA CYS A 157 -0.09 3.49 -17.45
C CYS A 157 -1.27 2.55 -17.20
N HIS A 158 -2.21 2.43 -18.14
CA HIS A 158 -3.43 1.65 -17.98
C HIS A 158 -3.59 0.52 -18.99
N THR A 159 -2.63 0.35 -19.90
CA THR A 159 -2.67 -0.68 -20.95
C THR A 159 -1.28 -1.29 -21.17
N THR A 160 -1.22 -2.38 -21.92
CA THR A 160 0.00 -3.09 -22.30
C THR A 160 0.26 -2.91 -23.79
N GLY A 161 1.52 -2.67 -24.18
CA GLY A 161 1.88 -2.43 -25.59
C GLY A 161 1.33 -1.11 -26.11
N TYR A 162 1.30 -0.06 -25.28
CA TYR A 162 0.75 1.25 -25.64
C TYR A 162 1.60 1.96 -26.72
N SER A 163 0.91 2.53 -27.71
CA SER A 163 1.45 3.42 -28.73
C SER A 163 0.65 4.72 -28.75
N LEU A 164 1.33 5.86 -28.83
CA LEU A 164 0.67 7.17 -29.03
C LEU A 164 -0.01 7.31 -30.39
N THR A 165 0.30 6.42 -31.35
CA THR A 165 -0.21 6.50 -32.71
C THR A 165 -1.62 5.94 -32.78
N GLY A 166 -2.49 6.66 -33.48
CA GLY A 166 -3.86 6.21 -33.77
C GLY A 166 -4.82 6.44 -32.59
N SER A 167 -5.90 5.71 -32.62
CA SER A 167 -6.98 5.76 -31.65
C SER A 167 -7.62 4.37 -31.58
N GLN A 168 -7.58 3.76 -30.40
CA GLN A 168 -8.12 2.40 -30.19
C GLN A 168 -9.58 2.31 -30.67
N ASP A 169 -9.87 1.27 -31.46
CA ASP A 169 -11.19 1.02 -32.06
C ASP A 169 -11.78 2.22 -32.80
N ASN A 170 -10.92 3.08 -33.39
CA ASN A 170 -11.28 4.33 -34.04
C ASN A 170 -12.17 5.28 -33.21
N LYS A 171 -12.02 5.24 -31.88
CA LYS A 171 -12.80 6.09 -30.96
C LYS A 171 -12.17 7.48 -30.86
N PRO A 172 -12.89 8.58 -31.22
CA PRO A 172 -12.30 9.92 -31.24
C PRO A 172 -11.89 10.45 -29.87
N GLY A 173 -12.46 9.91 -28.78
CA GLY A 173 -12.13 10.22 -27.40
C GLY A 173 -10.90 9.49 -26.88
N ILE A 174 -10.31 8.57 -27.64
CA ILE A 174 -9.13 7.81 -27.21
C ILE A 174 -7.86 8.32 -27.89
N VAL A 175 -6.80 8.46 -27.11
CA VAL A 175 -5.46 8.77 -27.60
C VAL A 175 -4.63 7.50 -27.59
N GLY A 176 -4.08 7.15 -28.77
CA GLY A 176 -3.22 5.98 -28.92
C GLY A 176 -3.96 4.66 -29.05
N THR A 177 -3.17 3.59 -29.18
CA THR A 177 -3.60 2.19 -29.29
C THR A 177 -2.84 1.33 -28.30
N TRP A 178 -3.32 0.12 -28.05
CA TRP A 178 -2.69 -0.86 -27.18
C TRP A 178 -2.95 -2.29 -27.63
N GLU A 179 -2.08 -3.21 -27.21
CA GLU A 179 -2.19 -4.64 -27.53
C GLU A 179 -3.10 -5.38 -26.52
N GLU A 180 -3.02 -5.01 -25.23
CA GLU A 180 -3.87 -5.60 -24.19
C GLU A 180 -4.38 -4.51 -23.25
N LYS A 181 -5.66 -4.56 -22.87
CA LYS A 181 -6.23 -3.72 -21.81
C LYS A 181 -5.55 -4.02 -20.49
N SER A 182 -5.45 -3.00 -19.61
CA SER A 182 -4.84 -3.15 -18.29
C SER A 182 -3.34 -3.49 -18.36
N ILE A 183 -2.73 -3.76 -17.22
CA ILE A 183 -1.30 -4.06 -17.10
C ILE A 183 -1.15 -5.57 -17.04
N GLY A 184 -0.92 -6.15 -18.22
CA GLY A 184 -0.66 -7.57 -18.40
C GLY A 184 0.80 -7.95 -18.15
N CYS A 185 1.10 -9.23 -18.35
CA CYS A 185 2.45 -9.77 -18.16
C CYS A 185 3.50 -9.03 -19.01
N GLU A 186 3.15 -8.75 -20.25
CA GLU A 186 4.04 -8.14 -21.24
C GLU A 186 4.29 -6.63 -21.02
N ALA A 187 3.54 -5.98 -20.12
CA ALA A 187 3.84 -4.60 -19.72
C ALA A 187 5.18 -4.50 -18.97
N CYS A 188 5.56 -5.56 -18.26
CA CYS A 188 6.82 -5.66 -17.51
C CYS A 188 7.85 -6.53 -18.23
N HIS A 189 7.40 -7.57 -18.93
CA HIS A 189 8.25 -8.58 -19.53
C HIS A 189 8.52 -8.36 -21.02
N GLY A 190 7.86 -7.37 -21.65
CA GLY A 190 7.93 -7.13 -23.09
C GLY A 190 7.22 -8.20 -23.92
N PRO A 191 7.15 -8.01 -25.26
CA PRO A 191 6.46 -8.92 -26.18
C PRO A 191 6.97 -10.36 -26.08
N GLY A 192 6.07 -11.33 -25.99
CA GLY A 192 6.37 -12.71 -25.63
C GLY A 192 6.39 -13.72 -26.80
N SER A 193 6.11 -13.32 -28.05
CA SER A 193 5.95 -14.30 -29.15
C SER A 193 7.21 -15.12 -29.39
N VAL A 194 8.41 -14.51 -29.33
CA VAL A 194 9.69 -15.22 -29.49
C VAL A 194 9.95 -16.18 -28.32
N HIS A 195 9.57 -15.79 -27.10
CA HIS A 195 9.64 -16.67 -25.92
C HIS A 195 8.80 -17.93 -26.11
N VAL A 196 7.55 -17.75 -26.54
CA VAL A 196 6.63 -18.87 -26.79
C VAL A 196 7.13 -19.76 -27.94
N ALA A 197 7.58 -19.17 -29.03
CA ALA A 197 8.06 -19.91 -30.21
C ALA A 197 9.32 -20.74 -29.88
N LYS A 198 10.18 -20.28 -28.97
CA LYS A 198 11.38 -21.01 -28.52
C LYS A 198 11.09 -22.05 -27.42
N GLY A 199 9.84 -22.27 -27.03
CA GLY A 199 9.45 -23.23 -25.99
C GLY A 199 9.67 -22.73 -24.56
N GLY A 200 9.88 -21.43 -24.37
CA GLY A 200 10.09 -20.83 -23.04
C GLY A 200 11.55 -20.79 -22.60
N GLY A 201 11.75 -20.69 -21.29
CA GLY A 201 13.05 -20.60 -20.64
C GLY A 201 13.35 -19.21 -20.08
N LYS A 202 14.02 -19.16 -18.93
CA LYS A 202 14.34 -17.91 -18.24
C LYS A 202 15.21 -17.00 -19.09
N GLY A 203 14.71 -15.81 -19.43
CA GLY A 203 15.42 -14.82 -20.26
C GLY A 203 15.51 -15.17 -21.75
N VAL A 204 14.87 -16.23 -22.20
CA VAL A 204 14.88 -16.64 -23.61
C VAL A 204 13.78 -15.88 -24.35
N GLY A 205 14.15 -14.85 -25.11
CA GLY A 205 13.19 -14.03 -25.89
C GLY A 205 12.16 -13.29 -25.04
N ILE A 206 12.46 -13.06 -23.75
CA ILE A 206 11.61 -12.35 -22.79
C ILE A 206 12.48 -11.53 -21.83
N ILE A 207 11.98 -10.40 -21.37
CA ILE A 207 12.71 -9.51 -20.44
C ILE A 207 12.56 -10.03 -19.01
N MET A 208 13.69 -10.14 -18.29
CA MET A 208 13.76 -10.40 -16.87
C MET A 208 14.52 -9.24 -16.20
N ASN A 209 13.78 -8.23 -15.76
CA ASN A 209 14.35 -7.03 -15.15
C ASN A 209 13.70 -6.75 -13.80
N SER A 210 14.52 -6.74 -12.73
CA SER A 210 14.10 -6.45 -11.35
C SER A 210 14.32 -5.01 -10.92
N SER A 211 14.81 -4.14 -11.82
CA SER A 211 15.05 -2.73 -11.53
C SER A 211 13.75 -2.01 -11.15
N SER A 212 13.83 -1.13 -10.15
CA SER A 212 12.74 -0.25 -9.76
C SER A 212 12.24 0.66 -10.89
N ALA A 213 13.07 0.95 -11.89
CA ALA A 213 12.69 1.75 -13.05
C ALA A 213 11.57 1.12 -13.89
N VAL A 214 11.44 -0.20 -13.89
CA VAL A 214 10.31 -0.90 -14.55
C VAL A 214 8.98 -0.48 -13.90
N CYS A 215 8.94 -0.41 -12.57
CA CYS A 215 7.78 0.05 -11.82
C CYS A 215 7.59 1.57 -12.01
N GLY A 216 8.70 2.32 -11.98
CA GLY A 216 8.75 3.77 -12.13
C GLY A 216 8.17 4.28 -13.45
N ALA A 217 8.13 3.47 -14.51
CA ALA A 217 7.50 3.84 -15.77
C ALA A 217 6.02 4.26 -15.61
N CYS A 218 5.33 3.72 -14.59
CA CYS A 218 3.93 4.02 -14.29
C CYS A 218 3.72 4.57 -12.87
N HIS A 219 4.59 4.22 -11.91
CA HIS A 219 4.50 4.68 -10.52
C HIS A 219 5.23 6.02 -10.30
N THR A 220 5.03 6.94 -11.23
CA THR A 220 5.46 8.35 -11.21
C THR A 220 4.44 9.22 -11.96
N ARG A 221 4.29 10.47 -11.57
CA ARG A 221 3.43 11.47 -12.24
C ARG A 221 4.25 12.55 -12.92
N GLY A 222 5.34 12.95 -12.29
CA GLY A 222 6.26 13.94 -12.83
C GLY A 222 7.15 13.40 -13.96
N LYS A 223 7.76 14.32 -14.70
CA LYS A 223 8.83 14.00 -15.65
C LYS A 223 10.20 13.95 -14.99
N ASP A 224 10.31 14.54 -13.80
CA ASP A 224 11.52 14.65 -13.00
C ASP A 224 11.37 13.79 -11.73
N ASN A 225 11.99 12.61 -11.77
CA ASN A 225 11.93 11.64 -10.67
C ASN A 225 12.66 12.10 -9.38
N THR A 226 13.34 13.26 -9.42
CA THR A 226 13.92 13.87 -8.21
C THR A 226 12.87 14.64 -7.40
N LYS A 227 11.69 14.88 -7.96
CA LYS A 227 10.59 15.63 -7.35
C LYS A 227 9.39 14.74 -7.12
N ILE A 228 8.79 14.87 -5.95
CA ILE A 228 7.58 14.13 -5.55
C ILE A 228 6.40 15.08 -5.75
N MET A 229 5.55 14.80 -6.73
CA MET A 229 4.42 15.65 -7.07
C MET A 229 3.36 15.65 -5.97
N SER A 230 2.85 16.84 -5.64
CA SER A 230 1.79 17.01 -4.67
C SER A 230 0.72 18.00 -5.15
N LYS A 231 -0.49 17.82 -4.63
CA LYS A 231 -1.64 18.64 -4.95
C LYS A 231 -2.68 18.58 -3.84
N ASP A 232 -3.29 19.73 -3.54
CA ASP A 232 -4.40 19.85 -2.58
C ASP A 232 -4.07 19.28 -1.19
N GLY A 233 -2.81 19.39 -0.74
CA GLY A 233 -2.33 18.90 0.55
C GLY A 233 -2.09 17.40 0.60
N PHE A 234 -1.92 16.73 -0.53
CA PHE A 234 -1.58 15.32 -0.65
C PHE A 234 -0.46 15.09 -1.65
N VAL A 235 0.29 14.02 -1.48
CA VAL A 235 1.10 13.46 -2.56
C VAL A 235 0.16 12.93 -3.65
N GLU A 236 0.48 13.16 -4.92
CA GLU A 236 -0.31 12.59 -5.99
C GLU A 236 -0.19 11.07 -5.99
N HIS A 237 -1.27 10.36 -6.29
CA HIS A 237 -1.21 8.90 -6.42
C HIS A 237 -0.28 8.48 -7.55
N HIS A 238 0.45 7.37 -7.37
CA HIS A 238 1.50 6.88 -8.26
C HIS A 238 2.82 7.67 -8.20
N GLU A 239 3.18 8.22 -7.04
CA GLU A 239 4.49 8.84 -6.78
C GLU A 239 5.45 7.90 -6.03
N GLN A 240 5.14 6.61 -5.91
CA GLN A 240 5.95 5.66 -5.13
C GLN A 240 7.40 5.56 -5.61
N TYR A 241 7.64 5.74 -6.91
CA TYR A 241 9.00 5.67 -7.46
C TYR A 241 9.85 6.88 -7.08
N PRO A 242 9.43 8.15 -7.30
CA PRO A 242 10.18 9.30 -6.82
C PRO A 242 10.27 9.37 -5.29
N GLU A 243 9.24 8.95 -4.53
CA GLU A 243 9.32 8.82 -3.07
C GLU A 243 10.44 7.85 -2.67
N PHE A 244 10.47 6.66 -3.27
CA PHE A 244 11.48 5.64 -3.03
C PHE A 244 12.90 6.14 -3.37
N LEU A 245 13.08 6.84 -4.49
CA LEU A 245 14.38 7.42 -4.88
C LEU A 245 14.89 8.47 -3.89
N ASN A 246 13.98 9.19 -3.24
CA ASN A 246 14.30 10.19 -2.20
C ASN A 246 14.39 9.58 -0.79
N SER A 247 14.18 8.28 -0.64
CA SER A 247 14.17 7.58 0.65
C SER A 247 15.54 6.95 0.99
N PRO A 248 15.78 6.61 2.26
CA PRO A 248 16.96 5.83 2.66
C PRO A 248 17.04 4.44 2.00
N HIS A 249 15.93 3.92 1.49
CA HIS A 249 15.85 2.60 0.84
C HIS A 249 16.17 2.65 -0.67
N ASN A 250 16.56 3.79 -1.24
CA ASN A 250 16.87 3.95 -2.67
C ASN A 250 17.98 3.03 -3.19
N VAL A 251 18.77 2.43 -2.29
CA VAL A 251 19.80 1.42 -2.60
C VAL A 251 19.22 0.01 -2.87
N LEU A 252 17.94 -0.19 -2.58
CA LEU A 252 17.23 -1.44 -2.82
C LEU A 252 16.49 -1.41 -4.16
N ASN A 253 15.71 -2.45 -4.43
CA ASN A 253 14.74 -2.47 -5.52
C ASN A 253 13.33 -2.66 -4.95
N CYS A 254 12.30 -2.24 -5.68
CA CYS A 254 10.89 -2.46 -5.30
C CYS A 254 10.64 -3.94 -4.99
N VAL A 255 11.21 -4.82 -5.81
CA VAL A 255 11.10 -6.27 -5.64
C VAL A 255 11.90 -6.82 -4.44
N SER A 256 12.67 -6.00 -3.72
CA SER A 256 13.25 -6.45 -2.44
C SER A 256 12.18 -6.66 -1.38
N CYS A 257 11.13 -5.84 -1.39
CA CYS A 257 10.01 -5.92 -0.46
C CYS A 257 8.74 -6.49 -1.10
N HIS A 258 8.49 -6.20 -2.38
CA HIS A 258 7.27 -6.60 -3.09
C HIS A 258 7.45 -7.86 -3.93
N ASP A 259 6.44 -8.75 -3.94
CA ASP A 259 6.25 -9.69 -5.04
C ASP A 259 5.51 -8.95 -6.16
N PRO A 260 6.15 -8.73 -7.33
CA PRO A 260 5.55 -7.94 -8.41
C PRO A 260 4.30 -8.59 -9.02
N HIS A 261 4.06 -9.87 -8.78
CA HIS A 261 2.90 -10.59 -9.25
C HIS A 261 1.73 -10.56 -8.26
N LYS A 262 1.94 -10.22 -6.97
CA LYS A 262 0.89 -10.21 -5.94
C LYS A 262 0.46 -8.80 -5.57
N GLY A 263 -0.81 -8.64 -5.27
CA GLY A 263 -1.34 -7.37 -4.78
C GLY A 263 -0.95 -7.09 -3.33
N THR A 264 -0.63 -5.83 -3.05
CA THR A 264 -0.43 -5.33 -1.67
C THR A 264 -1.68 -4.65 -1.12
N HIS A 265 -2.53 -4.15 -2.02
CA HIS A 265 -3.81 -3.55 -1.66
C HIS A 265 -4.91 -4.60 -1.73
N VAL A 266 -5.77 -4.60 -0.72
CA VAL A 266 -6.98 -5.43 -0.72
C VAL A 266 -8.00 -4.78 -1.65
N GLY A 267 -8.21 -5.39 -2.80
CA GLY A 267 -9.38 -5.11 -3.61
C GLY A 267 -10.60 -5.83 -3.05
N GLN A 268 -11.74 -5.62 -3.64
CA GLN A 268 -13.00 -6.25 -3.20
C GLN A 268 -12.96 -7.79 -3.27
N THR A 269 -12.07 -8.34 -4.09
CA THR A 269 -11.92 -9.78 -4.33
C THR A 269 -10.74 -10.42 -3.59
N ASN A 270 -9.88 -9.62 -2.95
CA ASN A 270 -8.71 -10.13 -2.22
C ASN A 270 -8.79 -9.74 -0.74
N PRO A 271 -9.13 -10.66 0.15
CA PRO A 271 -9.28 -10.39 1.58
C PRO A 271 -7.95 -10.26 2.33
N THR A 272 -6.80 -10.56 1.70
CA THR A 272 -5.50 -10.64 2.39
C THR A 272 -4.68 -9.38 2.14
N GLU A 273 -4.80 -8.38 3.00
CA GLU A 273 -3.96 -7.19 2.94
C GLU A 273 -2.48 -7.55 3.12
N GLY A 274 -1.62 -6.96 2.28
CA GLY A 274 -0.17 -7.15 2.36
C GLY A 274 0.34 -8.48 1.80
N ALA A 275 -0.50 -9.32 1.18
CA ALA A 275 -0.07 -10.60 0.60
C ALA A 275 1.07 -10.47 -0.44
N GLY A 276 1.19 -9.31 -1.10
CA GLY A 276 2.30 -9.01 -2.01
C GLY A 276 3.58 -8.52 -1.33
N ILE A 277 3.62 -8.43 0.01
CA ILE A 277 4.84 -8.09 0.76
C ILE A 277 5.57 -9.39 1.11
N LYS A 278 6.67 -9.67 0.44
CA LYS A 278 7.49 -10.88 0.66
C LYS A 278 8.57 -10.71 1.71
N THR A 279 8.96 -9.47 2.04
CA THR A 279 10.00 -9.18 3.04
C THR A 279 9.47 -8.19 4.05
N GLN A 280 9.39 -8.62 5.31
CA GLN A 280 8.93 -7.78 6.41
C GLN A 280 10.02 -6.83 6.88
N CYS A 281 9.64 -5.68 7.45
CA CYS A 281 10.58 -4.69 7.98
C CYS A 281 11.55 -5.30 9.01
N SER A 282 11.04 -6.17 9.87
CA SER A 282 11.80 -6.88 10.91
C SER A 282 12.90 -7.80 10.38
N THR A 283 12.87 -8.19 9.10
CA THR A 283 13.91 -9.01 8.48
C THR A 283 15.26 -8.28 8.47
N CYS A 284 15.24 -6.97 8.21
CA CYS A 284 16.44 -6.12 8.17
C CYS A 284 16.57 -5.23 9.42
N HIS A 285 15.45 -4.74 9.97
CA HIS A 285 15.40 -3.85 11.13
C HIS A 285 15.14 -4.62 12.45
N GLN A 286 16.00 -5.60 12.73
CA GLN A 286 15.83 -6.51 13.87
C GLN A 286 15.88 -5.79 15.22
N GLN A 287 16.82 -4.83 15.39
CA GLN A 287 16.94 -4.07 16.64
C GLN A 287 15.70 -3.20 16.87
N GLN A 288 15.25 -2.48 15.86
CA GLN A 288 14.05 -1.64 15.96
C GLN A 288 12.80 -2.47 16.25
N ASN A 289 12.71 -3.65 15.64
CA ASN A 289 11.63 -4.59 15.92
C ASN A 289 11.68 -5.12 17.36
N SER A 290 12.86 -5.45 17.87
CA SER A 290 13.07 -5.86 19.27
C SER A 290 12.67 -4.75 20.23
N ASP A 291 13.13 -3.53 19.98
CA ASP A 291 12.81 -2.35 20.79
C ASP A 291 11.30 -2.03 20.78
N PHE A 292 10.65 -2.25 19.64
CA PHE A 292 9.21 -2.00 19.48
C PHE A 292 8.34 -3.07 20.14
N THR A 293 8.88 -4.28 20.31
CA THR A 293 8.14 -5.39 20.92
C THR A 293 7.78 -5.08 22.38
N GLY A 294 6.52 -5.21 22.71
CA GLY A 294 5.98 -4.89 24.04
C GLY A 294 5.73 -3.39 24.28
N SER A 295 6.06 -2.51 23.31
CA SER A 295 5.77 -1.08 23.43
C SER A 295 4.27 -0.79 23.48
N THR A 296 3.91 0.38 23.97
CA THR A 296 2.51 0.86 24.02
C THR A 296 1.88 0.88 22.62
N MET A 297 2.65 1.27 21.59
CA MET A 297 2.17 1.33 20.22
C MET A 297 1.90 -0.07 19.66
N GLN A 298 2.79 -1.06 19.92
CA GLN A 298 2.54 -2.43 19.50
C GLN A 298 1.29 -3.02 20.18
N LYS A 299 1.12 -2.76 21.49
CA LYS A 299 -0.07 -3.21 22.25
C LYS A 299 -1.37 -2.61 21.69
N ALA A 300 -1.29 -1.44 21.05
CA ALA A 300 -2.40 -0.80 20.35
C ALA A 300 -2.53 -1.23 18.86
N ASP A 301 -1.88 -2.32 18.46
CA ASP A 301 -1.85 -2.87 17.08
C ASP A 301 -1.28 -1.91 16.02
N VAL A 302 -0.48 -0.92 16.43
CA VAL A 302 0.24 -0.04 15.50
C VAL A 302 1.38 -0.83 14.85
N LYS A 303 1.54 -0.68 13.55
CA LYS A 303 2.56 -1.35 12.75
C LYS A 303 3.62 -0.35 12.27
N CYS A 304 4.81 -0.83 11.93
CA CYS A 304 5.89 0.03 11.41
C CYS A 304 5.42 0.94 10.27
N ILE A 305 4.59 0.41 9.38
CA ILE A 305 4.06 1.12 8.21
C ILE A 305 3.07 2.24 8.57
N ASP A 306 2.51 2.26 9.78
CA ASP A 306 1.53 3.29 10.15
C ASP A 306 2.22 4.62 10.46
N CYS A 307 3.48 4.57 10.91
CA CYS A 307 4.31 5.74 11.14
C CYS A 307 5.30 5.99 9.99
N HIS A 308 5.95 4.93 9.46
CA HIS A 308 7.03 5.04 8.46
C HIS A 308 6.54 5.05 7.01
N MET A 309 5.27 4.69 6.77
CA MET A 309 4.60 4.72 5.47
C MET A 309 3.15 5.19 5.65
N PRO A 310 2.90 6.36 6.28
CA PRO A 310 1.55 6.85 6.47
C PRO A 310 0.85 7.05 5.13
N LYS A 311 -0.48 7.10 5.15
CA LYS A 311 -1.27 7.35 3.95
C LYS A 311 -1.29 8.85 3.63
N VAL A 312 -0.27 9.35 2.95
CA VAL A 312 -0.15 10.74 2.51
C VAL A 312 -0.66 10.93 1.09
N GLY A 313 -0.61 9.90 0.27
CA GLY A 313 -1.11 9.94 -1.09
C GLY A 313 -2.63 9.92 -1.16
N LYS A 314 -3.21 10.60 -2.17
CA LYS A 314 -4.66 10.60 -2.42
C LYS A 314 -4.98 10.06 -3.81
N SER A 315 -5.66 8.92 -3.84
CA SER A 315 -6.23 8.36 -5.08
C SER A 315 -7.71 8.70 -5.24
N ALA A 316 -8.53 8.40 -4.24
CA ALA A 316 -9.97 8.61 -4.26
C ALA A 316 -10.42 9.59 -3.17
N VAL A 317 -10.05 9.32 -1.93
CA VAL A 317 -10.53 10.06 -0.76
C VAL A 317 -9.38 10.48 0.14
N GLY A 318 -9.57 11.57 0.88
CA GLY A 318 -8.62 12.04 1.87
C GLY A 318 -9.14 13.26 2.61
N ASP A 319 -8.61 13.48 3.82
CA ASP A 319 -8.86 14.65 4.66
C ASP A 319 -7.50 15.21 5.08
N ALA A 320 -7.05 16.26 4.38
CA ALA A 320 -5.75 16.87 4.64
C ALA A 320 -5.66 17.52 6.03
N ALA A 321 -6.78 18.02 6.56
CA ALA A 321 -6.83 18.62 7.88
C ALA A 321 -6.64 17.59 9.00
N LYS A 322 -6.88 16.32 8.70
CA LYS A 322 -6.66 15.20 9.62
C LYS A 322 -5.46 14.32 9.26
N PHE A 323 -4.63 14.75 8.31
CA PHE A 323 -3.47 14.00 7.83
C PHE A 323 -3.82 12.56 7.37
N LYS A 324 -4.93 12.43 6.62
CA LYS A 324 -5.46 11.13 6.18
C LYS A 324 -5.67 11.11 4.67
N GLY A 325 -4.78 10.43 3.95
CA GLY A 325 -4.97 10.01 2.58
C GLY A 325 -5.45 8.55 2.48
N ASP A 326 -5.40 8.00 1.28
CA ASP A 326 -5.80 6.60 1.01
C ASP A 326 -4.69 5.75 0.38
N VAL A 327 -3.54 6.34 0.05
CA VAL A 327 -2.36 5.66 -0.51
C VAL A 327 -1.15 5.86 0.39
N ARG A 328 -0.44 4.75 0.72
CA ARG A 328 0.80 4.81 1.50
C ARG A 328 1.94 5.38 0.67
N GLU A 329 2.76 6.19 1.31
CA GLU A 329 3.99 6.74 0.77
C GLU A 329 5.19 5.80 0.97
N HIS A 330 6.34 6.10 0.31
CA HIS A 330 7.56 5.28 0.32
C HIS A 330 8.81 6.09 0.72
N LEU A 331 8.65 7.09 1.59
CA LEU A 331 9.74 7.93 2.10
C LEU A 331 10.47 7.29 3.29
N PHE A 332 9.75 6.54 4.12
CA PHE A 332 10.23 5.78 5.29
C PHE A 332 10.89 6.61 6.40
N LYS A 333 11.59 7.69 6.07
CA LYS A 333 12.31 8.55 7.04
C LYS A 333 11.36 9.56 7.66
N ILE A 334 11.25 9.56 8.99
CA ILE A 334 10.50 10.56 9.74
C ILE A 334 11.46 11.69 10.14
N ASN A 335 11.10 12.94 9.78
CA ASN A 335 11.74 14.14 10.32
C ASN A 335 11.07 14.50 11.63
N THR A 336 11.82 14.43 12.74
CA THR A 336 11.33 14.66 14.10
C THR A 336 11.36 16.12 14.54
N ASP A 337 11.76 17.04 13.64
CA ASP A 337 11.67 18.47 13.88
C ASP A 337 10.19 18.92 13.81
N PRO A 338 9.61 19.50 14.89
CA PRO A 338 8.25 20.01 14.86
C PRO A 338 8.02 21.15 13.86
N GLY A 339 9.08 21.88 13.47
CA GLY A 339 9.05 22.95 12.46
C GLY A 339 9.06 22.43 11.02
N ALA A 340 9.36 21.14 10.79
CA ALA A 340 9.46 20.59 9.46
C ALA A 340 8.13 20.69 8.70
N LYS A 341 8.23 20.98 7.38
CA LYS A 341 7.09 21.00 6.44
C LYS A 341 7.14 19.76 5.57
N PHE A 342 6.01 19.10 5.35
CA PHE A 342 5.91 17.97 4.44
C PHE A 342 5.94 18.42 2.98
N PHE A 343 5.23 19.49 2.67
CA PHE A 343 5.18 20.09 1.34
C PHE A 343 6.06 21.36 1.27
N ASP A 344 6.56 21.66 0.09
CA ASP A 344 7.22 22.92 -0.20
C ASP A 344 6.26 24.13 -0.08
N ASP A 345 6.79 25.33 -0.12
CA ASP A 345 5.98 26.55 0.04
C ASP A 345 4.97 26.77 -1.10
N THR A 346 5.15 26.10 -2.23
CA THR A 346 4.22 26.14 -3.37
C THR A 346 3.09 25.11 -3.25
N GLY A 347 3.23 24.11 -2.38
CA GLY A 347 2.32 22.97 -2.26
C GLY A 347 2.34 22.02 -3.46
N LYS A 348 3.29 22.16 -4.37
CA LYS A 348 3.39 21.37 -5.61
C LYS A 348 4.30 20.16 -5.47
N PHE A 349 5.18 20.16 -4.49
CA PHE A 349 6.12 19.09 -4.25
C PHE A 349 6.17 18.71 -2.77
N ALA A 350 6.36 17.42 -2.51
CA ALA A 350 6.65 16.93 -1.17
C ALA A 350 8.17 16.87 -0.93
N ASN A 351 8.57 17.09 0.32
CA ASN A 351 9.93 16.90 0.77
C ASN A 351 10.23 15.41 0.96
N GLY A 352 11.52 15.02 0.90
CA GLY A 352 11.97 13.62 0.96
C GLY A 352 11.91 12.99 2.35
N TYR A 353 10.91 13.30 3.18
CA TYR A 353 10.71 12.75 4.51
C TYR A 353 9.25 12.89 4.97
N VAL A 354 8.84 12.02 5.89
CA VAL A 354 7.55 12.12 6.60
C VAL A 354 7.69 13.11 7.75
N THR A 355 6.69 13.94 7.98
CA THR A 355 6.64 14.87 9.13
C THR A 355 5.78 14.30 10.27
N LEU A 356 5.93 14.87 11.45
CA LEU A 356 5.26 14.41 12.68
C LEU A 356 3.72 14.46 12.60
N ASP A 357 3.17 15.40 11.86
CA ASP A 357 1.73 15.49 11.62
C ASP A 357 1.21 14.24 10.89
N TRP A 358 1.85 13.83 9.81
CA TRP A 358 1.47 12.63 9.08
C TRP A 358 1.80 11.32 9.79
N ALA A 359 2.91 11.27 10.53
CA ALA A 359 3.32 10.07 11.27
C ALA A 359 2.51 9.85 12.56
N CYS A 360 2.11 10.93 13.27
CA CYS A 360 1.56 10.86 14.61
C CYS A 360 0.13 11.43 14.69
N LEU A 361 -0.12 12.63 14.12
CA LEU A 361 -1.36 13.35 14.40
C LEU A 361 -2.57 12.81 13.61
N ASN A 362 -2.37 11.93 12.64
CA ASN A 362 -3.46 11.18 12.01
C ASN A 362 -4.21 10.27 13.01
N CYS A 363 -3.56 9.87 14.12
CA CYS A 363 -4.15 9.10 15.21
C CYS A 363 -4.31 9.96 16.49
N HIS A 364 -3.28 10.76 16.82
CA HIS A 364 -3.25 11.65 18.00
C HIS A 364 -3.78 13.05 17.61
N ASN A 365 -5.02 13.11 17.15
CA ASN A 365 -5.62 14.32 16.57
C ASN A 365 -5.95 15.44 17.57
N ASP A 366 -5.80 15.18 18.87
CA ASP A 366 -5.92 16.12 19.99
C ASP A 366 -4.56 16.73 20.39
N LYS A 367 -3.47 16.35 19.72
CA LYS A 367 -2.09 16.78 19.99
C LYS A 367 -1.54 17.64 18.86
N ASP A 368 -0.35 18.19 19.08
CA ASP A 368 0.40 18.98 18.10
C ASP A 368 1.78 18.38 17.78
N LYS A 369 2.49 18.98 16.84
CA LYS A 369 3.83 18.52 16.45
C LYS A 369 4.87 18.70 17.55
N ALA A 370 4.71 19.70 18.44
CA ALA A 370 5.62 19.90 19.56
C ALA A 370 5.50 18.75 20.56
N TRP A 371 4.27 18.32 20.86
CA TRP A 371 4.03 17.10 21.64
C TRP A 371 4.63 15.87 20.95
N ALA A 372 4.37 15.67 19.67
CA ALA A 372 4.89 14.51 18.94
C ALA A 372 6.42 14.46 18.95
N GLY A 373 7.10 15.60 18.81
CA GLY A 373 8.54 15.72 18.85
C GLY A 373 9.18 15.29 20.17
N GLN A 374 8.47 15.40 21.30
CA GLN A 374 8.95 14.96 22.61
C GLN A 374 9.08 13.43 22.70
N TYR A 375 8.19 12.69 22.01
CA TYR A 375 8.15 11.24 22.06
C TYR A 375 8.83 10.55 20.85
N ALA A 376 9.01 11.26 19.76
CA ALA A 376 9.44 10.67 18.49
C ALA A 376 10.77 9.92 18.58
N LYS A 377 11.73 10.36 19.42
CA LYS A 377 13.04 9.73 19.56
C LYS A 377 12.99 8.36 20.25
N ASP A 378 12.06 8.18 21.17
CA ASP A 378 11.98 6.99 22.03
C ASP A 378 10.71 6.17 21.78
N VAL A 379 9.94 6.49 20.73
CA VAL A 379 8.64 5.88 20.45
C VAL A 379 8.67 4.36 20.33
N HIS A 380 9.77 3.80 19.83
CA HIS A 380 9.93 2.35 19.72
C HIS A 380 10.04 1.66 21.08
N LYS A 381 10.63 2.34 22.08
CA LYS A 381 10.83 1.80 23.44
C LYS A 381 9.79 2.29 24.44
N TYR A 382 8.88 3.17 24.00
CA TYR A 382 7.92 3.79 24.91
C TYR A 382 6.92 2.77 25.45
N VAL A 383 6.96 2.59 26.77
CA VAL A 383 5.96 1.83 27.52
C VAL A 383 5.25 2.80 28.46
N LYS A 384 3.96 3.02 28.25
CA LYS A 384 3.15 3.81 29.16
C LYS A 384 3.15 3.08 30.52
N ALA A 385 3.55 3.77 31.60
CA ALA A 385 3.38 3.24 32.94
C ALA A 385 1.90 2.86 33.14
N GLU A 386 1.64 1.64 33.53
CA GLU A 386 0.29 1.25 33.93
C GLU A 386 -0.08 2.16 35.13
N ALA A 387 -1.27 2.76 35.06
CA ALA A 387 -1.81 3.44 36.24
C ALA A 387 -1.80 2.41 37.38
N PRO A 388 -1.31 2.78 38.60
CA PRO A 388 -1.36 1.86 39.72
C PRO A 388 -2.78 1.31 39.76
N ALA A 389 -2.89 -0.02 39.80
CA ALA A 389 -4.19 -0.68 39.88
C ALA A 389 -4.97 0.05 40.99
N ALA A 390 -6.14 0.59 40.65
CA ALA A 390 -7.00 1.20 41.64
C ALA A 390 -7.11 0.17 42.76
N GLU A 391 -6.66 0.53 43.99
CA GLU A 391 -6.81 -0.36 45.15
C GLU A 391 -8.23 -0.88 45.10
N ALA A 392 -8.35 -2.19 45.05
CA ALA A 392 -9.66 -2.82 45.09
C ALA A 392 -10.36 -2.25 46.34
N PRO A 393 -11.59 -1.73 46.22
CA PRO A 393 -12.27 -1.13 47.34
C PRO A 393 -12.22 -2.12 48.49
N THR A 394 -11.66 -1.70 49.61
CA THR A 394 -11.59 -2.49 50.87
C THR A 394 -12.97 -3.07 51.06
N PRO A 395 -13.14 -4.39 51.16
CA PRO A 395 -14.47 -4.95 51.32
C PRO A 395 -15.09 -4.33 52.55
N ALA A 396 -16.24 -3.68 52.37
CA ALA A 396 -17.01 -3.12 53.47
C ALA A 396 -17.21 -4.22 54.52
N PRO A 397 -17.09 -3.90 55.82
CA PRO A 397 -17.30 -4.90 56.88
C PRO A 397 -18.63 -5.58 56.62
N THR A 398 -18.60 -6.86 56.42
CA THR A 398 -19.78 -7.70 56.19
C THR A 398 -20.67 -7.58 57.43
N GLN A 399 -21.71 -6.77 57.37
CA GLN A 399 -22.83 -6.85 58.31
C GLN A 399 -23.38 -8.26 58.21
N LYS A 400 -23.17 -9.06 59.24
CA LYS A 400 -23.80 -10.37 59.39
C LYS A 400 -25.32 -10.17 59.32
N SER A 401 -25.92 -10.59 58.25
CA SER A 401 -27.39 -10.59 58.13
C SER A 401 -27.97 -11.56 59.16
N PRO A 402 -28.94 -11.16 59.97
CA PRO A 402 -29.58 -12.06 60.98
C PRO A 402 -30.25 -13.28 60.35
N ALA A 403 -30.50 -13.30 59.08
CA ALA A 403 -31.15 -14.40 58.36
C ALA A 403 -30.28 -15.66 58.25
N PHE A 404 -28.95 -15.59 58.44
CA PHE A 404 -28.08 -16.77 58.24
C PHE A 404 -28.01 -17.64 59.52
N GLU A 405 -28.31 -17.13 60.71
CA GLU A 405 -28.33 -17.91 61.94
C GLU A 405 -29.62 -18.74 62.07
N LEU A 406 -30.70 -18.34 61.37
CA LEU A 406 -31.97 -19.06 61.44
C LEU A 406 -31.95 -20.39 60.68
N PHE A 407 -31.15 -20.48 59.59
CA PHE A 407 -31.03 -21.71 58.80
C PHE A 407 -30.23 -22.82 59.52
N PHE A 408 -29.26 -22.50 60.33
CA PHE A 408 -28.50 -23.48 61.11
C PHE A 408 -29.32 -24.02 62.28
N ALA A 409 -30.18 -23.22 62.91
CA ALA A 409 -31.05 -23.64 64.01
C ALA A 409 -32.16 -24.59 63.52
N VAL A 410 -32.73 -24.34 62.34
CA VAL A 410 -33.78 -25.21 61.77
C VAL A 410 -33.20 -26.54 61.26
N GLY A 411 -31.97 -26.51 60.69
CA GLY A 411 -31.29 -27.72 60.24
C GLY A 411 -30.93 -28.67 61.37
N ALA A 412 -30.50 -28.14 62.52
CA ALA A 412 -30.16 -28.94 63.72
C ALA A 412 -31.43 -29.57 64.37
N LEU A 413 -32.55 -28.88 64.31
CA LEU A 413 -33.83 -29.44 64.83
C LEU A 413 -34.39 -30.58 63.95
N LEU A 414 -34.21 -30.50 62.64
CA LEU A 414 -34.63 -31.56 61.68
C LEU A 414 -33.80 -32.83 61.84
N VAL A 415 -32.51 -32.73 62.08
CA VAL A 415 -31.65 -33.88 62.30
C VAL A 415 -31.97 -34.58 63.63
N ALA A 416 -32.29 -33.82 64.70
CA ALA A 416 -32.69 -34.37 66.01
C ALA A 416 -34.05 -35.07 65.98
N VAL A 417 -35.02 -34.64 65.17
CA VAL A 417 -36.32 -35.24 64.98
C VAL A 417 -36.23 -36.56 64.15
N LEU A 418 -35.33 -36.59 63.14
CA LEU A 418 -35.15 -37.79 62.32
C LEU A 418 -34.32 -38.87 63.06
N ALA A 419 -33.46 -38.51 63.99
CA ALA A 419 -32.72 -39.51 64.84
C ALA A 419 -33.62 -40.14 65.88
N ARG A 420 -34.73 -39.52 66.32
CA ARG A 420 -35.69 -40.10 67.28
C ARG A 420 -36.71 -41.06 66.66
N ARG A 421 -36.74 -41.25 65.36
CA ARG A 421 -37.68 -42.18 64.67
C ARG A 421 -37.02 -43.51 64.25
N ARG A 422 -35.81 -43.79 64.72
CA ARG A 422 -35.09 -45.06 64.45
C ARG A 422 -34.63 -45.78 65.72
N PHE A 423 -35.47 -45.73 66.78
CA PHE A 423 -35.39 -46.67 67.89
C PHE A 423 -36.81 -47.04 68.32
#